data_dd47b0a10a0a896d5a141895c324f045
#
_entry.id   dd47b0a10a0a896d5a141895c324f045
#
_cell.length_a   1.000
_cell.length_b   1.000
_cell.length_c   1.000
_cell.angle_alpha   90.00
_cell.angle_beta   90.00
_cell.angle_gamma   90.00
#
_symmetry.space_group_name_H-M   'P 1'
#
loop_
_entity.id
_entity.type
_entity.pdbx_description
1 polymer ?
#
loop_
_entity_poly.entity_id
_entity_poly.type
_entity_poly.pdbx_seq_one_letter_code
_entity_poly.pdbx_strand_id
1 'polypeptide(L)'
;MTDWLKTARAASYTVPGFKFADGGELDLRLHYRTLGVLAPDRSNAVLMLHGTTGSSTQFLQPTTADFLFAAGQPLDVGKYFIIFPDAIGHGGSSKPSDGLETAFPRYCYADIVETQHLLVTKGIGLERLRLVLGTSMGGMQTWMWGERYPEMMDALLPIASLPERVVGRNLLWRRLLIKIIEFGDDARRGASTPQPPSLGLAWNLFHLMVGSPASLATAFAGPSDADDYIQRAAEDALKVEKVNDVIWEFDASRDYDPSAGLGLIQAPLLAVNFADDELNPVELGGLERAIAQVKYGRAITVPVGPKSRGHQTLRIAETWQDYVSQLLRQTERRQ
;
A
#
# COMPACT_ATOMS: atom_id res chain seq x y z
N MET A 1 7.29 24.73 -7.80
CA MET A 1 6.18 23.73 -7.85
C MET A 1 6.43 22.91 -9.09
N THR A 2 6.72 21.65 -8.94
CA THR A 2 7.06 20.74 -10.05
C THR A 2 5.89 20.61 -11.03
N ASP A 3 6.16 20.61 -12.34
CA ASP A 3 5.13 20.69 -13.38
C ASP A 3 4.08 19.56 -13.32
N TRP A 4 4.48 18.37 -12.85
CA TRP A 4 3.57 17.24 -12.74
C TRP A 4 2.43 17.46 -11.73
N LEU A 5 2.64 18.25 -10.65
CA LEU A 5 1.57 18.60 -9.68
C LEU A 5 0.42 19.40 -10.29
N LYS A 6 0.67 20.13 -11.39
CA LYS A 6 -0.37 20.94 -12.04
C LYS A 6 -1.51 20.10 -12.62
N THR A 7 -1.25 18.81 -12.90
CA THR A 7 -2.25 17.88 -13.43
C THR A 7 -3.00 17.13 -12.34
N ALA A 8 -2.61 17.30 -11.05
CA ALA A 8 -3.24 16.60 -9.95
C ALA A 8 -4.72 16.99 -9.79
N ARG A 9 -5.59 16.00 -9.69
CA ARG A 9 -7.02 16.17 -9.42
C ARG A 9 -7.40 15.25 -8.27
N ALA A 10 -8.33 15.68 -7.43
CA ALA A 10 -8.95 14.86 -6.40
C ALA A 10 -10.43 14.69 -6.72
N ALA A 11 -10.96 13.49 -6.51
CA ALA A 11 -12.36 13.17 -6.73
C ALA A 11 -12.80 12.07 -5.76
N SER A 12 -14.10 11.80 -5.74
CA SER A 12 -14.67 10.69 -4.98
C SER A 12 -15.70 9.96 -5.83
N TYR A 13 -15.82 8.66 -5.59
CA TYR A 13 -16.84 7.80 -6.16
C TYR A 13 -17.61 7.12 -5.02
N THR A 14 -18.93 7.09 -5.08
CA THR A 14 -19.76 6.40 -4.09
C THR A 14 -20.15 5.03 -4.62
N VAL A 15 -19.88 3.99 -3.83
CA VAL A 15 -20.39 2.63 -4.04
C VAL A 15 -21.60 2.47 -3.12
N PRO A 16 -22.82 2.48 -3.65
CA PRO A 16 -24.02 2.30 -2.83
C PRO A 16 -24.15 0.85 -2.39
N GLY A 17 -24.57 0.65 -1.13
CA GLY A 17 -24.89 -0.66 -0.57
C GLY A 17 -23.77 -1.70 -0.71
N PHE A 18 -22.52 -1.30 -0.48
CA PHE A 18 -21.39 -2.24 -0.55
C PHE A 18 -21.49 -3.27 0.58
N LYS A 19 -21.44 -4.55 0.21
CA LYS A 19 -21.51 -5.68 1.15
C LYS A 19 -20.10 -6.17 1.46
N PHE A 20 -19.72 -6.10 2.73
CA PHE A 20 -18.42 -6.55 3.20
C PHE A 20 -18.37 -8.08 3.33
N ALA A 21 -17.19 -8.65 3.13
CA ALA A 21 -16.97 -10.10 3.19
C ALA A 21 -17.34 -10.70 4.56
N ASP A 22 -17.05 -10.00 5.66
CA ASP A 22 -17.39 -10.43 7.03
C ASP A 22 -18.83 -10.04 7.45
N GLY A 23 -19.61 -9.51 6.53
CA GLY A 23 -20.97 -9.04 6.78
C GLY A 23 -21.05 -7.53 7.03
N GLY A 24 -22.26 -7.03 6.98
CA GLY A 24 -22.54 -5.59 7.01
C GLY A 24 -22.65 -5.00 5.60
N GLU A 25 -23.32 -3.87 5.52
CA GLU A 25 -23.57 -3.13 4.29
C GLU A 25 -23.44 -1.63 4.57
N LEU A 26 -22.81 -0.88 3.67
CA LEU A 26 -22.63 0.56 3.81
C LEU A 26 -22.48 1.22 2.44
N ASP A 27 -23.00 2.45 2.30
CA ASP A 27 -22.64 3.31 1.18
C ASP A 27 -21.21 3.82 1.38
N LEU A 28 -20.29 3.39 0.52
CA LEU A 28 -18.87 3.72 0.64
C LEU A 28 -18.49 4.90 -0.24
N ARG A 29 -17.91 5.94 0.35
CA ARG A 29 -17.17 6.97 -0.38
C ARG A 29 -15.74 6.47 -0.60
N LEU A 30 -15.32 6.40 -1.86
CA LEU A 30 -13.96 6.09 -2.27
C LEU A 30 -13.32 7.37 -2.82
N HIS A 31 -12.42 7.94 -2.06
CA HIS A 31 -11.62 9.08 -2.50
C HIS A 31 -10.43 8.61 -3.33
N TYR A 32 -10.05 9.38 -4.33
CA TYR A 32 -8.87 9.09 -5.15
C TYR A 32 -8.28 10.39 -5.72
N ARG A 33 -7.02 10.28 -6.13
CA ARG A 33 -6.33 11.32 -6.90
C ARG A 33 -5.92 10.79 -8.25
N THR A 34 -5.74 11.71 -9.21
CA THR A 34 -5.19 11.37 -10.53
C THR A 34 -4.09 12.35 -10.91
N LEU A 35 -3.15 11.87 -11.74
CA LEU A 35 -2.16 12.68 -12.44
C LEU A 35 -2.20 12.37 -13.92
N GLY A 36 -1.85 13.36 -14.76
CA GLY A 36 -1.82 13.20 -16.21
C GLY A 36 -3.20 13.24 -16.85
N VAL A 37 -3.26 12.84 -18.11
CA VAL A 37 -4.48 12.86 -18.93
C VAL A 37 -4.75 11.47 -19.50
N LEU A 38 -5.98 11.01 -19.35
CA LEU A 38 -6.42 9.74 -19.95
C LEU A 38 -6.43 9.85 -21.47
N ALA A 39 -5.74 8.93 -22.14
CA ALA A 39 -5.71 8.87 -23.59
C ALA A 39 -7.11 8.57 -24.18
N PRO A 40 -7.42 9.01 -25.41
CA PRO A 40 -8.73 8.76 -26.02
C PRO A 40 -9.09 7.26 -26.11
N ASP A 41 -8.11 6.39 -26.34
CA ASP A 41 -8.24 4.94 -26.39
C ASP A 41 -8.19 4.27 -25.00
N ARG A 42 -8.00 5.08 -23.94
CA ARG A 42 -7.91 4.65 -22.54
C ARG A 42 -6.79 3.66 -22.23
N SER A 43 -5.78 3.54 -23.08
CA SER A 43 -4.71 2.52 -22.98
C SER A 43 -3.61 2.86 -21.97
N ASN A 44 -3.56 4.10 -21.47
CA ASN A 44 -2.45 4.62 -20.66
C ASN A 44 -2.72 4.71 -19.14
N ALA A 45 -3.77 4.08 -18.65
CA ALA A 45 -4.16 4.17 -17.24
C ALA A 45 -3.29 3.28 -16.34
N VAL A 46 -2.74 3.84 -15.28
CA VAL A 46 -1.92 3.16 -14.27
C VAL A 46 -2.60 3.27 -12.91
N LEU A 47 -2.74 2.16 -12.20
CA LEU A 47 -3.26 2.12 -10.84
C LEU A 47 -2.09 1.97 -9.87
N MET A 48 -1.96 2.90 -8.90
CA MET A 48 -0.91 2.87 -7.88
C MET A 48 -1.52 2.76 -6.48
N LEU A 49 -1.15 1.70 -5.75
CA LEU A 49 -1.75 1.28 -4.49
C LEU A 49 -0.79 1.54 -3.32
N HIS A 50 -1.27 2.32 -2.33
CA HIS A 50 -0.47 2.74 -1.16
C HIS A 50 -0.29 1.63 -0.11
N GLY A 51 0.66 1.82 0.81
CA GLY A 51 0.89 0.95 1.97
C GLY A 51 -0.10 1.18 3.12
N THR A 52 -0.04 0.34 4.15
CA THR A 52 -0.99 0.32 5.29
C THR A 52 -1.18 1.70 5.94
N THR A 53 -0.11 2.47 6.12
CA THR A 53 -0.17 3.81 6.76
C THR A 53 -0.18 4.93 5.72
N GLY A 54 -0.58 4.62 4.49
CA GLY A 54 -0.56 5.55 3.37
C GLY A 54 -1.93 6.08 2.97
N SER A 55 -1.92 6.85 1.90
CA SER A 55 -3.10 7.35 1.23
C SER A 55 -2.76 7.66 -0.24
N SER A 56 -3.69 8.21 -0.98
CA SER A 56 -3.48 8.72 -2.34
C SER A 56 -2.35 9.75 -2.46
N THR A 57 -1.82 10.26 -1.35
CA THR A 57 -0.69 11.21 -1.32
C THR A 57 0.67 10.54 -1.12
N GLN A 58 0.72 9.23 -0.80
CA GLN A 58 1.98 8.54 -0.50
C GLN A 58 3.03 8.71 -1.59
N PHE A 59 2.63 8.53 -2.85
CA PHE A 59 3.54 8.61 -4.00
C PHE A 59 3.83 10.03 -4.48
N LEU A 60 3.19 11.04 -3.89
CA LEU A 60 3.38 12.45 -4.24
C LEU A 60 4.53 13.11 -3.45
N GLN A 61 5.22 12.34 -2.60
CA GLN A 61 6.40 12.81 -1.89
C GLN A 61 7.60 12.90 -2.85
N PRO A 62 8.50 13.89 -2.68
CA PRO A 62 9.63 14.11 -3.59
C PRO A 62 10.52 12.87 -3.78
N THR A 63 10.74 12.08 -2.73
CA THR A 63 11.52 10.82 -2.77
C THR A 63 10.95 9.76 -3.71
N THR A 64 9.70 9.91 -4.13
CA THR A 64 9.02 9.02 -5.06
C THR A 64 8.63 9.76 -6.35
N ALA A 65 7.98 10.90 -6.22
CA ALA A 65 7.37 11.60 -7.34
C ALA A 65 8.39 12.11 -8.38
N ASP A 66 9.52 12.64 -7.93
CA ASP A 66 10.53 13.20 -8.81
C ASP A 66 11.23 12.11 -9.66
N PHE A 67 11.22 10.88 -9.20
CA PHE A 67 11.79 9.72 -9.88
C PHE A 67 10.78 8.95 -10.76
N LEU A 68 9.49 9.25 -10.64
CA LEU A 68 8.46 8.52 -11.40
C LEU A 68 7.71 9.38 -12.41
N PHE A 69 7.34 10.63 -12.06
CA PHE A 69 6.28 11.37 -12.75
C PHE A 69 6.77 12.51 -13.62
N ALA A 70 8.02 12.96 -13.44
CA ALA A 70 8.61 14.00 -14.28
C ALA A 70 8.77 13.54 -15.74
N ALA A 71 8.97 14.50 -16.64
CA ALA A 71 9.20 14.23 -18.06
C ALA A 71 10.42 13.27 -18.25
N GLY A 72 10.22 12.21 -19.00
CA GLY A 72 11.23 11.17 -19.24
C GLY A 72 11.37 10.11 -18.15
N GLN A 73 10.69 10.26 -17.02
CA GLN A 73 10.64 9.25 -15.97
C GLN A 73 9.68 8.08 -16.33
N PRO A 74 9.77 6.94 -15.61
CA PRO A 74 9.02 5.72 -15.98
C PRO A 74 7.51 5.90 -16.13
N LEU A 75 6.90 6.76 -15.31
CA LEU A 75 5.47 7.07 -15.30
C LEU A 75 5.24 8.55 -15.61
N ASP A 76 5.97 9.09 -16.59
CA ASP A 76 5.85 10.44 -17.11
C ASP A 76 4.38 10.82 -17.30
N VAL A 77 3.92 11.85 -16.59
CA VAL A 77 2.51 12.31 -16.64
C VAL A 77 2.08 12.86 -17.99
N GLY A 78 3.04 13.16 -18.88
CA GLY A 78 2.76 13.48 -20.29
C GLY A 78 2.33 12.26 -21.11
N LYS A 79 2.55 11.04 -20.60
CA LYS A 79 2.26 9.77 -21.28
C LYS A 79 1.22 8.94 -20.54
N TYR A 80 1.19 8.97 -19.23
CA TYR A 80 0.34 8.11 -18.39
C TYR A 80 -0.72 8.89 -17.64
N PHE A 81 -1.87 8.26 -17.47
CA PHE A 81 -2.92 8.68 -16.55
C PHE A 81 -2.85 7.80 -15.31
N ILE A 82 -2.46 8.40 -14.17
CA ILE A 82 -2.15 7.66 -12.96
C ILE A 82 -3.26 7.87 -11.94
N ILE A 83 -3.74 6.78 -11.35
CA ILE A 83 -4.83 6.74 -10.39
C ILE A 83 -4.28 6.29 -9.05
N PHE A 84 -4.51 7.07 -8.00
CA PHE A 84 -4.14 6.79 -6.61
C PHE A 84 -5.41 6.72 -5.78
N PRO A 85 -6.02 5.55 -5.56
CA PRO A 85 -7.14 5.44 -4.64
C PRO A 85 -6.67 5.54 -3.19
N ASP A 86 -7.50 6.13 -2.34
CA ASP A 86 -7.45 5.84 -0.91
C ASP A 86 -8.22 4.54 -0.67
N ALA A 87 -7.60 3.56 -0.05
CA ALA A 87 -8.29 2.33 0.34
C ALA A 87 -9.40 2.60 1.37
N ILE A 88 -10.37 1.68 1.52
CA ILE A 88 -11.31 1.72 2.64
C ILE A 88 -10.49 1.84 3.94
N GLY A 89 -10.92 2.69 4.85
CA GLY A 89 -10.23 2.94 6.11
C GLY A 89 -9.16 4.02 6.04
N HIS A 90 -8.80 4.53 4.84
CA HIS A 90 -7.66 5.41 4.65
C HIS A 90 -8.04 6.76 4.01
N GLY A 91 -7.24 7.76 4.28
CA GLY A 91 -7.29 9.06 3.62
C GLY A 91 -8.68 9.70 3.63
N GLY A 92 -9.20 10.04 2.45
CA GLY A 92 -10.53 10.60 2.25
C GLY A 92 -11.63 9.57 1.97
N SER A 93 -11.31 8.25 1.90
CA SER A 93 -12.31 7.19 1.79
C SER A 93 -13.02 6.95 3.11
N SER A 94 -14.20 6.29 3.06
CA SER A 94 -14.96 5.94 4.26
C SER A 94 -14.13 5.13 5.24
N LYS A 95 -14.18 5.49 6.53
CA LYS A 95 -13.40 4.90 7.60
C LYS A 95 -14.12 4.96 8.95
N PRO A 96 -13.70 4.20 9.96
CA PRO A 96 -14.31 4.19 11.29
C PRO A 96 -14.50 5.58 11.89
N SER A 97 -13.47 6.43 11.86
CA SER A 97 -13.49 7.77 12.45
C SER A 97 -14.42 8.77 11.72
N ASP A 98 -15.07 8.40 10.63
CA ASP A 98 -16.10 9.22 9.95
C ASP A 98 -17.45 9.21 10.70
N GLY A 99 -17.53 8.60 11.90
CA GLY A 99 -18.68 8.67 12.79
C GLY A 99 -19.28 7.32 13.21
N LEU A 100 -18.93 6.21 12.54
CA LEU A 100 -19.41 4.87 12.93
C LEU A 100 -18.53 4.21 13.99
N GLU A 101 -17.27 4.63 14.10
CA GLU A 101 -16.30 4.12 15.07
C GLU A 101 -16.26 2.58 15.08
N THR A 102 -16.50 1.95 16.24
CA THR A 102 -16.52 0.48 16.37
C THR A 102 -17.69 -0.20 15.64
N ALA A 103 -18.70 0.55 15.22
CA ALA A 103 -19.79 0.05 14.40
C ALA A 103 -19.48 0.02 12.89
N PHE A 104 -18.32 0.57 12.47
CA PHE A 104 -17.89 0.45 11.08
C PHE A 104 -17.65 -1.01 10.73
N PRO A 105 -18.18 -1.52 9.58
CA PRO A 105 -18.01 -2.92 9.21
C PRO A 105 -16.52 -3.32 9.16
N ARG A 106 -16.22 -4.54 9.59
CA ARG A 106 -14.85 -5.08 9.46
C ARG A 106 -14.58 -5.34 7.99
N TYR A 107 -13.56 -4.69 7.45
CA TYR A 107 -13.12 -4.93 6.07
C TYR A 107 -11.84 -5.77 6.04
N CYS A 108 -11.59 -6.39 4.91
CA CYS A 108 -10.37 -7.14 4.62
C CYS A 108 -9.77 -6.67 3.28
N TYR A 109 -8.63 -7.23 2.91
CA TYR A 109 -8.00 -6.86 1.63
C TYR A 109 -8.86 -7.25 0.42
N ALA A 110 -9.71 -8.27 0.53
CA ALA A 110 -10.66 -8.62 -0.52
C ALA A 110 -11.66 -7.50 -0.78
N ASP A 111 -12.20 -6.88 0.28
CA ASP A 111 -13.11 -5.73 0.17
C ASP A 111 -12.42 -4.51 -0.44
N ILE A 112 -11.16 -4.26 -0.03
CA ILE A 112 -10.37 -3.15 -0.59
C ILE A 112 -10.16 -3.34 -2.09
N VAL A 113 -9.74 -4.52 -2.53
CA VAL A 113 -9.49 -4.81 -3.96
C VAL A 113 -10.78 -4.75 -4.77
N GLU A 114 -11.90 -5.26 -4.22
CA GLU A 114 -13.23 -5.16 -4.86
C GLU A 114 -13.65 -3.69 -5.04
N THR A 115 -13.49 -2.85 -4.02
CA THR A 115 -13.86 -1.43 -4.12
C THR A 115 -12.94 -0.66 -5.07
N GLN A 116 -11.65 -0.98 -5.13
CA GLN A 116 -10.74 -0.43 -6.13
C GLN A 116 -11.18 -0.83 -7.55
N HIS A 117 -11.61 -2.08 -7.74
CA HIS A 117 -12.13 -2.55 -9.02
C HIS A 117 -13.42 -1.80 -9.42
N LEU A 118 -14.34 -1.59 -8.48
CA LEU A 118 -15.55 -0.80 -8.71
C LEU A 118 -15.24 0.66 -9.05
N LEU A 119 -14.26 1.27 -8.36
CA LEU A 119 -13.79 2.61 -8.69
C LEU A 119 -13.25 2.68 -10.13
N VAL A 120 -12.38 1.74 -10.50
CA VAL A 120 -11.75 1.70 -11.82
C VAL A 120 -12.78 1.49 -12.91
N THR A 121 -13.68 0.52 -12.75
CA THR A 121 -14.63 0.09 -13.80
C THR A 121 -15.88 0.95 -13.85
N LYS A 122 -16.47 1.28 -12.70
CA LYS A 122 -17.75 2.02 -12.62
C LYS A 122 -17.54 3.51 -12.39
N GLY A 123 -16.58 3.87 -11.53
CA GLY A 123 -16.29 5.27 -11.21
C GLY A 123 -15.55 6.01 -12.33
N ILE A 124 -14.52 5.38 -12.90
CA ILE A 124 -13.66 5.98 -13.94
C ILE A 124 -14.04 5.44 -15.34
N GLY A 125 -14.65 4.26 -15.42
CA GLY A 125 -15.11 3.64 -16.66
C GLY A 125 -14.00 2.97 -17.46
N LEU A 126 -12.98 2.40 -16.80
CA LEU A 126 -11.88 1.70 -17.45
C LEU A 126 -12.13 0.19 -17.51
N GLU A 127 -11.89 -0.40 -18.66
CA GLU A 127 -11.96 -1.85 -18.85
C GLU A 127 -10.59 -2.54 -18.69
N ARG A 128 -9.50 -1.74 -18.80
CA ARG A 128 -8.13 -2.24 -18.73
C ARG A 128 -7.17 -1.21 -18.16
N LEU A 129 -6.14 -1.69 -17.48
CA LEU A 129 -5.05 -0.91 -16.90
C LEU A 129 -3.74 -1.25 -17.62
N ARG A 130 -2.92 -0.26 -17.90
CA ARG A 130 -1.57 -0.45 -18.43
C ARG A 130 -0.65 -1.09 -17.40
N LEU A 131 -0.84 -0.74 -16.14
CA LEU A 131 -0.05 -1.25 -15.01
C LEU A 131 -0.87 -1.17 -13.73
N VAL A 132 -0.77 -2.20 -12.89
CA VAL A 132 -1.10 -2.11 -11.47
C VAL A 132 0.21 -2.22 -10.69
N LEU A 133 0.52 -1.19 -9.90
CA LEU A 133 1.70 -1.10 -9.05
C LEU A 133 1.27 -0.81 -7.62
N GLY A 134 1.87 -1.50 -6.66
CA GLY A 134 1.59 -1.20 -5.26
C GLY A 134 2.78 -1.50 -4.36
N THR A 135 2.82 -0.82 -3.21
CA THR A 135 3.89 -1.00 -2.23
C THR A 135 3.33 -1.52 -0.91
N SER A 136 4.01 -2.47 -0.25
CA SER A 136 3.58 -3.06 1.02
C SER A 136 2.16 -3.63 0.93
N MET A 137 1.19 -3.12 1.70
CA MET A 137 -0.24 -3.45 1.57
C MET A 137 -0.72 -3.33 0.11
N GLY A 138 -0.38 -2.24 -0.58
CA GLY A 138 -0.69 -2.08 -2.00
C GLY A 138 -0.02 -3.12 -2.89
N GLY A 139 1.19 -3.57 -2.54
CA GLY A 139 1.85 -4.70 -3.18
C GLY A 139 1.09 -6.02 -2.97
N MET A 140 0.62 -6.27 -1.74
CA MET A 140 -0.25 -7.42 -1.43
C MET A 140 -1.55 -7.36 -2.24
N GLN A 141 -2.16 -6.18 -2.37
CA GLN A 141 -3.33 -5.96 -3.21
C GLN A 141 -3.01 -6.13 -4.71
N THR A 142 -1.81 -5.77 -5.16
CA THR A 142 -1.38 -5.97 -6.57
C THR A 142 -1.35 -7.45 -6.96
N TRP A 143 -0.91 -8.34 -6.06
CA TRP A 143 -1.02 -9.78 -6.27
C TRP A 143 -2.48 -10.22 -6.40
N MET A 144 -3.36 -9.74 -5.51
CA MET A 144 -4.80 -10.05 -5.55
C MET A 144 -5.48 -9.51 -6.81
N TRP A 145 -5.07 -8.34 -7.32
CA TRP A 145 -5.55 -7.83 -8.60
C TRP A 145 -5.24 -8.80 -9.75
N GLY A 146 -4.04 -9.34 -9.78
CA GLY A 146 -3.62 -10.31 -10.80
C GLY A 146 -4.42 -11.61 -10.79
N GLU A 147 -4.73 -12.14 -9.61
CA GLU A 147 -5.51 -13.38 -9.47
C GLU A 147 -7.00 -13.18 -9.72
N ARG A 148 -7.56 -12.07 -9.23
CA ARG A 148 -9.01 -11.83 -9.27
C ARG A 148 -9.49 -11.26 -10.60
N TYR A 149 -8.67 -10.45 -11.25
CA TYR A 149 -9.01 -9.76 -12.50
C TYR A 149 -7.93 -9.94 -13.56
N PRO A 150 -7.56 -11.21 -13.92
CA PRO A 150 -6.37 -11.51 -14.71
C PRO A 150 -6.33 -10.86 -16.09
N GLU A 151 -7.49 -10.48 -16.64
CA GLU A 151 -7.61 -9.85 -17.97
C GLU A 151 -7.56 -8.31 -17.93
N MET A 152 -7.60 -7.71 -16.73
CA MET A 152 -7.77 -6.26 -16.58
C MET A 152 -6.47 -5.46 -16.63
N MET A 153 -5.29 -6.08 -16.74
CA MET A 153 -4.04 -5.32 -16.77
C MET A 153 -3.04 -5.91 -17.77
N ASP A 154 -2.14 -5.04 -18.24
CA ASP A 154 -1.03 -5.43 -19.10
C ASP A 154 0.21 -5.85 -18.31
N ALA A 155 0.35 -5.37 -17.06
CA ALA A 155 1.50 -5.64 -16.20
C ALA A 155 1.16 -5.48 -14.71
N LEU A 156 1.92 -6.18 -13.86
CA LEU A 156 1.83 -6.15 -12.39
C LEU A 156 3.20 -5.89 -11.76
N LEU A 157 3.27 -4.94 -10.83
CA LEU A 157 4.50 -4.62 -10.09
C LEU A 157 4.24 -4.54 -8.58
N PRO A 158 4.15 -5.67 -7.87
CA PRO A 158 4.12 -5.67 -6.41
C PRO A 158 5.51 -5.39 -5.84
N ILE A 159 5.58 -4.41 -4.91
CA ILE A 159 6.84 -3.98 -4.27
C ILE A 159 6.74 -4.19 -2.75
N ALA A 160 7.80 -4.73 -2.15
CA ALA A 160 7.92 -4.96 -0.70
C ALA A 160 6.75 -5.79 -0.14
N SER A 161 6.42 -6.90 -0.78
CA SER A 161 5.29 -7.75 -0.40
C SER A 161 5.50 -9.21 -0.81
N LEU A 162 4.82 -10.11 -0.09
CA LEU A 162 4.75 -11.53 -0.42
C LEU A 162 3.29 -11.94 -0.66
N PRO A 163 3.02 -12.83 -1.64
CA PRO A 163 1.66 -13.32 -1.90
C PRO A 163 1.39 -14.61 -1.12
N GLU A 164 1.64 -14.58 0.17
CA GLU A 164 1.37 -15.69 1.08
C GLU A 164 0.81 -15.15 2.39
N ARG A 165 0.20 -16.03 3.16
CA ARG A 165 -0.37 -15.68 4.46
C ARG A 165 0.62 -14.92 5.34
N VAL A 166 0.15 -13.88 6.01
CA VAL A 166 0.95 -13.17 7.02
C VAL A 166 1.15 -14.09 8.22
N VAL A 167 2.40 -14.46 8.47
CA VAL A 167 2.79 -15.41 9.56
C VAL A 167 3.98 -14.91 10.37
N GLY A 168 4.33 -15.64 11.41
CA GLY A 168 5.55 -15.44 12.19
C GLY A 168 5.63 -14.05 12.81
N ARG A 169 6.81 -13.41 12.69
CA ARG A 169 7.07 -12.09 13.25
C ARG A 169 6.15 -11.02 12.67
N ASN A 170 5.85 -11.08 11.36
CA ASN A 170 4.96 -10.10 10.71
C ASN A 170 3.52 -10.18 11.26
N LEU A 171 3.00 -11.38 11.53
CA LEU A 171 1.70 -11.54 12.19
C LEU A 171 1.76 -11.07 13.65
N LEU A 172 2.79 -11.48 14.38
CA LEU A 172 2.89 -11.22 15.82
C LEU A 172 2.89 -9.72 16.15
N TRP A 173 3.73 -8.93 15.45
CA TRP A 173 3.78 -7.49 15.73
C TRP A 173 2.50 -6.75 15.33
N ARG A 174 1.82 -7.15 14.25
CA ARG A 174 0.51 -6.57 13.86
C ARG A 174 -0.53 -6.81 14.95
N ARG A 175 -0.58 -8.04 15.47
CA ARG A 175 -1.49 -8.39 16.59
C ARG A 175 -1.09 -7.66 17.87
N LEU A 176 0.22 -7.54 18.15
CA LEU A 176 0.72 -6.82 19.32
C LEU A 176 0.37 -5.33 19.26
N LEU A 177 0.52 -4.69 18.11
CA LEU A 177 0.11 -3.29 17.88
C LEU A 177 -1.36 -3.09 18.26
N ILE A 178 -2.25 -3.93 17.73
CA ILE A 178 -3.68 -3.88 18.07
C ILE A 178 -3.89 -4.07 19.56
N LYS A 179 -3.20 -5.07 20.18
CA LYS A 179 -3.34 -5.37 21.61
C LYS A 179 -2.82 -4.24 22.51
N ILE A 180 -1.75 -3.56 22.13
CA ILE A 180 -1.27 -2.36 22.88
C ILE A 180 -2.39 -1.31 22.95
N ILE A 181 -3.09 -1.06 21.86
CA ILE A 181 -4.21 -0.11 21.85
C ILE A 181 -5.38 -0.64 22.69
N GLU A 182 -5.76 -1.91 22.53
CA GLU A 182 -6.89 -2.52 23.26
C GLU A 182 -6.64 -2.61 24.78
N PHE A 183 -5.41 -2.91 25.22
CA PHE A 183 -5.05 -3.00 26.64
C PHE A 183 -4.91 -1.63 27.30
N GLY A 184 -4.71 -0.56 26.52
CA GLY A 184 -4.62 0.79 27.04
C GLY A 184 -5.93 1.36 27.57
N ASP A 185 -6.97 0.55 27.79
CA ASP A 185 -8.33 0.91 28.28
C ASP A 185 -9.07 1.94 27.37
N ASP A 186 -8.46 2.31 26.27
CA ASP A 186 -8.79 3.45 25.46
C ASP A 186 -9.63 3.06 24.24
N ALA A 187 -9.55 1.82 23.76
CA ALA A 187 -10.37 1.31 22.68
C ALA A 187 -11.88 1.30 23.02
N ARG A 188 -12.22 1.37 24.30
CA ARG A 188 -13.59 1.44 24.79
C ARG A 188 -14.16 2.87 24.84
N ARG A 189 -13.32 3.89 24.66
CA ARG A 189 -13.70 5.30 24.83
C ARG A 189 -14.19 5.97 23.54
N GLY A 190 -14.15 5.27 22.39
CA GLY A 190 -14.61 5.84 21.12
C GLY A 190 -13.75 7.00 20.61
N ALA A 191 -14.38 7.95 19.93
CA ALA A 191 -13.75 9.13 19.35
C ALA A 191 -13.28 10.17 20.40
N SER A 192 -12.77 9.72 21.55
CA SER A 192 -12.30 10.64 22.60
C SER A 192 -11.10 11.45 22.09
N THR A 193 -11.18 12.74 22.25
CA THR A 193 -10.02 13.63 22.17
C THR A 193 -9.64 14.07 23.58
N PRO A 194 -8.35 13.95 23.97
CA PRO A 194 -7.20 13.54 23.17
C PRO A 194 -7.13 12.04 22.92
N GLN A 195 -6.42 11.63 21.82
CA GLN A 195 -6.14 10.22 21.52
C GLN A 195 -5.30 9.59 22.65
N PRO A 196 -5.46 8.27 22.90
CA PRO A 196 -4.82 7.62 24.03
C PRO A 196 -3.30 7.45 23.83
N PRO A 197 -2.49 7.55 24.88
CA PRO A 197 -1.05 7.32 24.79
C PRO A 197 -0.65 5.94 24.24
N SER A 198 -1.48 4.93 24.43
CA SER A 198 -1.28 3.58 23.88
C SER A 198 -1.19 3.57 22.34
N LEU A 199 -1.87 4.46 21.66
CA LEU A 199 -1.76 4.65 20.21
C LEU A 199 -0.34 5.08 19.82
N GLY A 200 0.27 6.01 20.55
CA GLY A 200 1.65 6.44 20.31
C GLY A 200 2.65 5.29 20.51
N LEU A 201 2.46 4.46 21.55
CA LEU A 201 3.30 3.27 21.78
C LEU A 201 3.15 2.24 20.66
N ALA A 202 1.93 1.99 20.21
CA ALA A 202 1.65 1.09 19.09
C ALA A 202 2.34 1.58 17.81
N TRP A 203 2.36 2.89 17.57
CA TRP A 203 3.02 3.51 16.43
C TRP A 203 4.55 3.38 16.48
N ASN A 204 5.15 3.48 17.66
CA ASN A 204 6.58 3.23 17.86
C ASN A 204 6.95 1.76 17.55
N LEU A 205 6.09 0.80 17.91
CA LEU A 205 6.28 -0.58 17.51
C LEU A 205 6.26 -0.75 15.98
N PHE A 206 5.35 -0.08 15.28
CA PHE A 206 5.32 -0.09 13.83
C PHE A 206 6.63 0.45 13.24
N HIS A 207 7.13 1.58 13.71
CA HIS A 207 8.39 2.17 13.23
C HIS A 207 9.59 1.25 13.45
N LEU A 208 9.66 0.58 14.61
CA LEU A 208 10.69 -0.41 14.89
C LEU A 208 10.66 -1.56 13.87
N MET A 209 9.48 -2.01 13.48
CA MET A 209 9.33 -3.17 12.60
C MET A 209 9.61 -2.87 11.13
N VAL A 210 9.43 -1.63 10.67
CA VAL A 210 9.66 -1.26 9.26
C VAL A 210 11.09 -0.80 8.97
N GLY A 211 11.90 -0.54 9.99
CA GLY A 211 13.33 -0.23 9.85
C GLY A 211 14.17 -1.49 9.68
N SER A 212 15.38 -1.36 9.11
CA SER A 212 16.38 -2.42 9.16
C SER A 212 17.33 -2.24 10.35
N PRO A 213 17.94 -3.32 10.88
CA PRO A 213 18.92 -3.21 11.96
C PRO A 213 20.03 -2.19 11.67
N ALA A 214 20.56 -2.16 10.45
CA ALA A 214 21.60 -1.23 10.05
C ALA A 214 21.14 0.23 10.02
N SER A 215 19.93 0.49 9.51
CA SER A 215 19.37 1.85 9.47
C SER A 215 19.04 2.36 10.88
N LEU A 216 18.51 1.50 11.74
CA LEU A 216 18.20 1.84 13.13
C LEU A 216 19.47 2.07 13.95
N ALA A 217 20.52 1.25 13.80
CA ALA A 217 21.81 1.45 14.47
C ALA A 217 22.47 2.78 14.08
N THR A 218 22.27 3.24 12.83
CA THR A 218 22.78 4.56 12.39
C THR A 218 21.93 5.70 12.95
N ALA A 219 20.61 5.52 13.04
CA ALA A 219 19.70 6.57 13.50
C ALA A 219 19.74 6.77 15.02
N PHE A 220 20.02 5.71 15.79
CA PHE A 220 19.97 5.69 17.26
C PHE A 220 21.31 5.25 17.84
N ALA A 221 22.27 6.18 17.86
CA ALA A 221 23.62 5.94 18.37
C ALA A 221 23.69 5.96 19.92
N GLY A 222 22.71 6.55 20.59
CA GLY A 222 22.65 6.65 22.05
C GLY A 222 21.23 6.68 22.60
N PRO A 223 21.08 6.53 23.92
CA PRO A 223 19.76 6.53 24.59
C PRO A 223 18.94 7.81 24.29
N SER A 224 19.59 8.97 24.30
CA SER A 224 18.92 10.25 24.05
C SER A 224 18.29 10.32 22.65
N ASP A 225 18.99 9.79 21.60
CA ASP A 225 18.46 9.77 20.24
C ASP A 225 17.18 8.91 20.17
N ALA A 226 17.22 7.78 20.86
CA ALA A 226 16.07 6.86 20.92
C ALA A 226 14.89 7.47 21.69
N ASP A 227 15.14 8.04 22.88
CA ASP A 227 14.09 8.65 23.72
C ASP A 227 13.40 9.80 23.01
N ASP A 228 14.17 10.71 22.40
CA ASP A 228 13.68 11.85 21.64
C ASP A 228 12.85 11.41 20.42
N TYR A 229 13.27 10.33 19.76
CA TYR A 229 12.52 9.78 18.62
C TYR A 229 11.19 9.18 19.06
N ILE A 230 11.21 8.32 20.09
CA ILE A 230 10.03 7.64 20.64
C ILE A 230 8.98 8.68 21.04
N GLN A 231 9.40 9.74 21.72
CA GLN A 231 8.47 10.80 22.13
C GLN A 231 7.89 11.54 20.93
N ARG A 232 8.71 12.02 20.00
CA ARG A 232 8.23 12.76 18.80
C ARG A 232 7.33 11.90 17.94
N ALA A 233 7.70 10.65 17.67
CA ALA A 233 6.88 9.76 16.85
C ALA A 233 5.51 9.46 17.49
N ALA A 234 5.47 9.30 18.81
CA ALA A 234 4.20 9.15 19.54
C ALA A 234 3.33 10.43 19.48
N GLU A 235 3.93 11.61 19.73
CA GLU A 235 3.23 12.89 19.65
C GLU A 235 2.66 13.16 18.24
N ASP A 236 3.42 12.83 17.19
CA ASP A 236 2.97 13.02 15.81
C ASP A 236 1.85 12.05 15.43
N ALA A 237 1.95 10.79 15.86
CA ALA A 237 0.88 9.82 15.68
C ALA A 237 -0.43 10.29 16.35
N LEU A 238 -0.36 10.80 17.58
CA LEU A 238 -1.53 11.26 18.32
C LEU A 238 -2.24 12.47 17.67
N LYS A 239 -1.55 13.25 16.82
CA LYS A 239 -2.15 14.35 16.07
C LYS A 239 -2.95 13.90 14.85
N VAL A 240 -2.52 12.79 14.23
CA VAL A 240 -2.99 12.39 12.89
C VAL A 240 -3.86 11.14 12.95
N GLU A 241 -3.41 10.13 13.71
CA GLU A 241 -4.00 8.81 13.73
C GLU A 241 -5.24 8.74 14.63
N LYS A 242 -6.15 7.82 14.30
CA LYS A 242 -7.35 7.52 15.08
C LYS A 242 -7.34 6.05 15.49
N VAL A 243 -7.69 5.78 16.75
CA VAL A 243 -7.64 4.45 17.34
C VAL A 243 -8.32 3.40 16.48
N ASN A 244 -9.59 3.65 16.11
CA ASN A 244 -10.37 2.67 15.36
C ASN A 244 -9.88 2.51 13.92
N ASP A 245 -9.43 3.59 13.27
CA ASP A 245 -8.85 3.52 11.92
C ASP A 245 -7.61 2.61 11.95
N VAL A 246 -6.68 2.83 12.89
CA VAL A 246 -5.45 2.02 13.02
C VAL A 246 -5.77 0.55 13.33
N ILE A 247 -6.71 0.25 14.22
CA ILE A 247 -7.10 -1.13 14.51
C ILE A 247 -7.64 -1.82 13.25
N TRP A 248 -8.54 -1.17 12.50
CA TRP A 248 -9.13 -1.72 11.28
C TRP A 248 -8.09 -1.90 10.18
N GLU A 249 -7.20 -0.92 9.96
CA GLU A 249 -6.12 -0.99 8.97
C GLU A 249 -5.19 -2.19 9.17
N PHE A 250 -4.73 -2.40 10.41
CA PHE A 250 -3.82 -3.51 10.71
C PHE A 250 -4.52 -4.86 10.76
N ASP A 251 -5.79 -4.90 11.14
CA ASP A 251 -6.58 -6.13 11.15
C ASP A 251 -7.03 -6.55 9.75
N ALA A 252 -7.12 -5.64 8.78
CA ALA A 252 -7.57 -5.93 7.43
C ALA A 252 -6.75 -7.02 6.70
N SER A 253 -5.53 -7.30 7.17
CA SER A 253 -4.66 -8.36 6.63
C SER A 253 -4.86 -9.74 7.27
N ARG A 254 -5.83 -9.91 8.19
CA ARG A 254 -6.01 -11.12 9.01
C ARG A 254 -6.20 -12.42 8.23
N ASP A 255 -6.81 -12.33 7.07
CA ASP A 255 -7.19 -13.45 6.19
C ASP A 255 -6.48 -13.40 4.83
N TYR A 256 -5.50 -12.51 4.66
CA TYR A 256 -4.75 -12.41 3.43
C TYR A 256 -3.98 -13.69 3.11
N ASP A 257 -4.32 -14.33 2.00
CA ASP A 257 -3.61 -15.49 1.46
C ASP A 257 -3.97 -15.71 -0.02
N PRO A 258 -3.32 -15.05 -0.98
CA PRO A 258 -3.57 -15.23 -2.40
C PRO A 258 -2.83 -16.43 -3.00
N SER A 259 -2.12 -17.23 -2.21
CA SER A 259 -1.21 -18.26 -2.69
C SER A 259 -1.87 -19.28 -3.62
N ALA A 260 -3.13 -19.62 -3.36
CA ALA A 260 -3.89 -20.57 -4.19
C ALA A 260 -4.25 -20.04 -5.59
N GLY A 261 -4.28 -18.70 -5.75
CA GLY A 261 -4.68 -18.01 -6.99
C GLY A 261 -3.52 -17.60 -7.90
N LEU A 262 -2.27 -17.79 -7.50
CA LEU A 262 -1.10 -17.31 -8.26
C LEU A 262 -1.02 -17.83 -9.69
N GLY A 263 -1.45 -19.08 -9.92
CA GLY A 263 -1.52 -19.68 -11.25
C GLY A 263 -2.56 -19.04 -12.19
N LEU A 264 -3.50 -18.24 -11.66
CA LEU A 264 -4.50 -17.52 -12.45
C LEU A 264 -3.95 -16.22 -13.06
N ILE A 265 -2.82 -15.72 -12.55
CA ILE A 265 -2.20 -14.49 -13.03
C ILE A 265 -1.72 -14.65 -14.48
N GLN A 266 -2.30 -13.88 -15.38
CA GLN A 266 -1.99 -13.93 -16.82
C GLN A 266 -1.03 -12.82 -17.27
N ALA A 267 -1.09 -11.67 -16.62
CA ALA A 267 -0.24 -10.53 -16.95
C ALA A 267 1.23 -10.79 -16.54
N PRO A 268 2.21 -10.31 -17.32
CA PRO A 268 3.59 -10.26 -16.88
C PRO A 268 3.71 -9.57 -15.52
N LEU A 269 4.40 -10.23 -14.60
CA LEU A 269 4.56 -9.78 -13.22
C LEU A 269 6.05 -9.66 -12.87
N LEU A 270 6.45 -8.52 -12.33
CA LEU A 270 7.77 -8.30 -11.76
C LEU A 270 7.63 -7.91 -10.28
N ALA A 271 7.94 -8.85 -9.39
CA ALA A 271 7.95 -8.58 -7.95
C ALA A 271 9.30 -8.01 -7.53
N VAL A 272 9.29 -6.94 -6.71
CA VAL A 272 10.50 -6.27 -6.24
C VAL A 272 10.49 -6.22 -4.71
N ASN A 273 11.44 -6.89 -4.07
CA ASN A 273 11.64 -6.85 -2.62
C ASN A 273 13.06 -6.35 -2.28
N PHE A 274 13.32 -6.07 -1.02
CA PHE A 274 14.59 -5.52 -0.54
C PHE A 274 15.27 -6.52 0.39
N ALA A 275 16.59 -6.68 0.24
CA ALA A 275 17.34 -7.72 0.97
C ALA A 275 17.40 -7.50 2.50
N ASP A 276 17.18 -6.27 2.97
CA ASP A 276 17.15 -5.90 4.39
C ASP A 276 15.72 -5.68 4.95
N ASP A 277 14.69 -6.07 4.19
CA ASP A 277 13.28 -5.95 4.62
C ASP A 277 12.89 -7.08 5.56
N GLU A 278 12.82 -6.80 6.84
CA GLU A 278 12.47 -7.78 7.87
C GLU A 278 10.97 -8.13 7.97
N LEU A 279 10.11 -7.44 7.22
CA LEU A 279 8.70 -7.84 7.05
C LEU A 279 8.53 -8.90 5.97
N ASN A 280 9.46 -8.94 4.99
CA ASN A 280 9.48 -9.87 3.88
C ASN A 280 10.88 -10.54 3.78
N PRO A 281 11.30 -11.27 4.81
CA PRO A 281 12.66 -11.76 4.92
C PRO A 281 13.00 -12.77 3.82
N VAL A 282 14.09 -12.51 3.11
CA VAL A 282 14.53 -13.31 1.95
C VAL A 282 14.91 -14.73 2.33
N GLU A 283 15.43 -14.95 3.53
CA GLU A 283 15.84 -16.26 4.03
C GLU A 283 14.69 -17.27 4.18
N LEU A 284 13.44 -16.80 4.20
CA LEU A 284 12.26 -17.68 4.21
C LEU A 284 11.89 -18.20 2.82
N GLY A 285 12.46 -17.66 1.74
CA GLY A 285 12.26 -18.10 0.38
C GLY A 285 10.81 -17.95 -0.14
N GLY A 286 10.00 -17.09 0.49
CA GLY A 286 8.59 -16.91 0.12
C GLY A 286 8.38 -16.37 -1.28
N LEU A 287 9.22 -15.42 -1.69
CA LEU A 287 9.11 -14.79 -3.00
C LEU A 287 9.45 -15.79 -4.13
N GLU A 288 10.51 -16.58 -3.98
CA GLU A 288 10.94 -17.58 -4.95
C GLU A 288 9.88 -18.68 -5.13
N ARG A 289 9.30 -19.16 -4.02
CA ARG A 289 8.21 -20.15 -4.08
C ARG A 289 6.98 -19.59 -4.78
N ALA A 290 6.63 -18.35 -4.52
CA ALA A 290 5.46 -17.71 -5.11
C ALA A 290 5.64 -17.47 -6.62
N ILE A 291 6.79 -16.92 -7.02
CA ILE A 291 7.03 -16.55 -8.42
C ILE A 291 7.09 -17.77 -9.33
N ALA A 292 7.51 -18.92 -8.80
CA ALA A 292 7.52 -20.19 -9.55
C ALA A 292 6.10 -20.65 -9.98
N GLN A 293 5.05 -20.12 -9.36
CA GLN A 293 3.66 -20.43 -9.67
C GLN A 293 3.04 -19.46 -10.69
N VAL A 294 3.70 -18.33 -10.97
CA VAL A 294 3.20 -17.30 -11.89
C VAL A 294 3.80 -17.50 -13.28
N LYS A 295 2.97 -17.76 -14.28
CA LYS A 295 3.39 -18.13 -15.63
C LYS A 295 4.41 -17.16 -16.26
N TYR A 296 4.22 -15.87 -16.10
CA TYR A 296 5.11 -14.81 -16.60
C TYR A 296 5.69 -13.99 -15.45
N GLY A 297 5.97 -14.68 -14.34
CA GLY A 297 6.49 -14.08 -13.12
C GLY A 297 8.01 -13.96 -13.13
N ARG A 298 8.49 -12.84 -12.59
CA ARG A 298 9.91 -12.61 -12.27
C ARG A 298 10.01 -11.92 -10.92
N ALA A 299 11.10 -12.16 -10.22
CA ALA A 299 11.39 -11.53 -8.94
C ALA A 299 12.77 -10.85 -8.96
N ILE A 300 12.86 -9.75 -8.25
CA ILE A 300 14.10 -9.02 -7.95
C ILE A 300 14.16 -8.79 -6.46
N THR A 301 15.26 -9.19 -5.84
CA THR A 301 15.64 -8.75 -4.51
C THR A 301 16.72 -7.69 -4.65
N VAL A 302 16.38 -6.43 -4.35
CA VAL A 302 17.32 -5.30 -4.39
C VAL A 302 18.35 -5.49 -3.27
N PRO A 303 19.67 -5.54 -3.58
CA PRO A 303 20.69 -5.75 -2.58
C PRO A 303 20.79 -4.56 -1.62
N VAL A 304 21.34 -4.82 -0.42
CA VAL A 304 21.61 -3.77 0.56
C VAL A 304 22.59 -2.75 0.00
N GLY A 305 22.28 -1.48 0.14
CA GLY A 305 23.10 -0.35 -0.32
C GLY A 305 22.94 0.90 0.54
N PRO A 306 23.56 2.01 0.18
CA PRO A 306 23.57 3.25 0.99
C PRO A 306 22.17 3.83 1.28
N LYS A 307 21.20 3.52 0.42
CA LYS A 307 19.80 3.98 0.53
C LYS A 307 18.88 2.96 1.19
N SER A 308 19.39 1.80 1.57
CA SER A 308 18.59 0.77 2.24
C SER A 308 18.12 1.23 3.63
N ARG A 309 16.85 1.00 3.90
CA ARG A 309 16.15 1.38 5.13
C ARG A 309 15.15 0.30 5.56
N GLY A 310 15.46 -0.97 5.27
CA GLY A 310 14.52 -2.07 5.48
C GLY A 310 13.27 -1.92 4.64
N HIS A 311 12.12 -2.17 5.22
CA HIS A 311 10.83 -1.99 4.54
C HIS A 311 10.60 -0.56 4.03
N GLN A 312 11.14 0.46 4.72
CA GLN A 312 11.03 1.87 4.32
C GLN A 312 11.76 2.21 3.00
N THR A 313 12.61 1.32 2.48
CA THR A 313 13.26 1.49 1.17
C THR A 313 12.23 1.65 0.05
N LEU A 314 11.03 1.07 0.20
CA LEU A 314 9.92 1.24 -0.73
C LEU A 314 9.53 2.71 -1.01
N ARG A 315 9.82 3.62 -0.08
CA ARG A 315 9.53 5.07 -0.22
C ARG A 315 10.60 5.82 -1.03
N ILE A 316 11.68 5.16 -1.42
CA ILE A 316 12.80 5.74 -2.16
C ILE A 316 12.76 5.19 -3.58
N ALA A 317 11.93 5.80 -4.45
CA ALA A 317 11.68 5.28 -5.80
C ALA A 317 12.95 5.16 -6.65
N GLU A 318 13.97 5.95 -6.37
CA GLU A 318 15.27 5.83 -7.03
C GLU A 318 15.89 4.43 -6.93
N THR A 319 15.50 3.64 -5.91
CA THR A 319 16.01 2.27 -5.73
C THR A 319 15.28 1.22 -6.60
N TRP A 320 14.11 1.56 -7.16
CA TRP A 320 13.27 0.61 -7.89
C TRP A 320 12.63 1.15 -9.17
N GLN A 321 12.76 2.44 -9.50
CA GLN A 321 12.18 3.05 -10.70
C GLN A 321 12.57 2.36 -12.01
N ASP A 322 13.80 1.84 -12.09
CA ASP A 322 14.30 1.17 -13.31
C ASP A 322 13.53 -0.11 -13.61
N TYR A 323 13.00 -0.79 -12.59
CA TYR A 323 12.17 -1.98 -12.76
C TYR A 323 10.79 -1.64 -13.33
N VAL A 324 10.25 -0.45 -13.00
CA VAL A 324 9.04 0.08 -13.67
C VAL A 324 9.32 0.24 -15.15
N SER A 325 10.39 0.93 -15.52
CA SER A 325 10.81 1.13 -16.91
C SER A 325 11.03 -0.19 -17.64
N GLN A 326 11.70 -1.14 -16.99
CA GLN A 326 11.97 -2.47 -17.55
C GLN A 326 10.65 -3.21 -17.88
N LEU A 327 9.73 -3.26 -16.91
CA LEU A 327 8.46 -3.97 -17.07
C LEU A 327 7.60 -3.32 -18.16
N LEU A 328 7.50 -1.99 -18.18
CA LEU A 328 6.74 -1.27 -19.20
C LEU A 328 7.27 -1.51 -20.61
N ARG A 329 8.59 -1.51 -20.82
CA ARG A 329 9.19 -1.85 -22.13
C ARG A 329 8.92 -3.28 -22.55
N GLN A 330 8.97 -4.24 -21.62
CA GLN A 330 8.73 -5.67 -21.92
C GLN A 330 7.27 -5.97 -22.28
N THR A 331 6.36 -5.12 -21.84
CA THR A 331 4.92 -5.27 -22.05
C THR A 331 4.36 -4.24 -23.04
N GLU A 332 5.21 -3.53 -23.79
CA GLU A 332 4.76 -2.69 -24.91
C GLU A 332 4.00 -3.54 -25.93
N ARG A 333 2.78 -3.15 -26.23
CA ARG A 333 2.02 -3.77 -27.31
C ARG A 333 2.74 -3.40 -28.60
N ARG A 334 3.21 -4.38 -29.35
CA ARG A 334 3.63 -4.16 -30.74
C ARG A 334 2.40 -3.71 -31.51
N GLN A 335 2.43 -2.46 -31.97
CA GLN A 335 1.42 -1.90 -32.85
C GLN A 335 1.35 -2.68 -34.15
#